data_ffba4cac7eac5ffb5318fff9087cc46d
#
_entry.id   ffba4cac7eac5ffb5318fff9087cc46d
#
_cell.length_a   1.000
_cell.length_b   1.000
_cell.length_c   1.000
_cell.angle_alpha   90.00
_cell.angle_beta   90.00
_cell.angle_gamma   90.00
#
_symmetry.space_group_name_H-M   'P 1'
#
loop_
_entity.id
_entity.type
_entity.pdbx_description
1 polymer ?
#
loop_
_entity_poly.entity_id
_entity_poly.type
_entity_poly.pdbx_seq_one_letter_code
_entity_poly.pdbx_strand_id
1 'polypeptide(L)'
;HVDSHWKFKEMIKFRDTFCTKNGIDLIVHKNEEGVKQGIGPFTHGSKIHTDTMKTRALLQALDHHQFDAAFGGARRDEEKSRAKERIFSFRDKFHQWDPKNQRPELWNLYNTEVHRGESIRVFPISNWTELDVWQYIRKESIPIVPLYYAKPREVVNLDGQLILVDDDRMPPELVAKK
;
A
#
# COMPACT_ATOMS: atom_id res chain seq x y z
N HIS A 1 0.37 -0.63 9.36
CA HIS A 1 0.32 0.46 8.37
C HIS A 1 1.70 1.10 8.19
N VAL A 2 2.19 1.16 6.96
CA VAL A 2 3.41 1.93 6.62
C VAL A 2 3.01 3.37 6.32
N ASP A 3 3.47 4.30 7.15
CA ASP A 3 3.20 5.73 6.99
C ASP A 3 4.37 6.39 6.24
N SER A 4 4.11 6.78 5.00
CA SER A 4 5.09 7.47 4.15
C SER A 4 5.20 8.97 4.45
N HIS A 5 4.56 9.47 5.50
CA HIS A 5 4.47 10.88 5.88
C HIS A 5 3.70 11.77 4.87
N TRP A 6 3.27 11.20 3.74
CA TRP A 6 2.52 11.88 2.67
C TRP A 6 1.21 11.15 2.35
N LYS A 7 0.41 10.88 3.39
CA LYS A 7 -0.93 10.30 3.27
C LYS A 7 -1.98 11.39 3.43
N PHE A 8 -3.10 11.23 2.74
CA PHE A 8 -4.26 12.10 2.90
C PHE A 8 -4.82 12.04 4.32
N LYS A 9 -5.21 13.18 4.88
CA LYS A 9 -5.83 13.27 6.22
C LYS A 9 -7.09 12.41 6.32
N GLU A 10 -7.91 12.39 5.27
CA GLU A 10 -9.11 11.54 5.20
C GLU A 10 -8.77 10.05 5.34
N MET A 11 -7.67 9.59 4.72
CA MET A 11 -7.21 8.21 4.81
C MET A 11 -6.75 7.86 6.22
N ILE A 12 -5.97 8.73 6.87
CA ILE A 12 -5.49 8.53 8.23
C ILE A 12 -6.67 8.46 9.19
N LYS A 13 -7.61 9.41 9.11
CA LYS A 13 -8.82 9.44 9.92
C LYS A 13 -9.67 8.18 9.74
N PHE A 14 -9.86 7.75 8.50
CA PHE A 14 -10.60 6.52 8.21
C PHE A 14 -9.91 5.31 8.83
N ARG A 15 -8.59 5.14 8.63
CA ARG A 15 -7.79 4.06 9.21
C ARG A 15 -7.98 3.99 10.72
N ASP A 16 -7.75 5.10 11.41
CA ASP A 16 -7.78 5.16 12.87
C ASP A 16 -9.19 4.84 13.40
N THR A 17 -10.21 5.44 12.79
CA THR A 17 -11.61 5.18 13.14
C THR A 17 -12.00 3.73 12.90
N PHE A 18 -11.60 3.17 11.75
CA PHE A 18 -11.90 1.78 11.38
C PHE A 18 -11.24 0.79 12.35
N CYS A 19 -9.96 0.98 12.65
CA CYS A 19 -9.23 0.12 13.57
C CYS A 19 -9.83 0.16 14.98
N THR A 20 -10.10 1.37 15.50
CA THR A 20 -10.71 1.54 16.83
C THR A 20 -12.08 0.88 16.90
N LYS A 21 -12.95 1.13 15.90
CA LYS A 21 -14.31 0.57 15.87
C LYS A 21 -14.34 -0.94 15.83
N ASN A 22 -13.36 -1.56 15.19
CA ASN A 22 -13.29 -3.01 15.00
C ASN A 22 -12.33 -3.71 15.98
N GLY A 23 -11.78 -3.01 16.95
CA GLY A 23 -10.84 -3.58 17.93
C GLY A 23 -9.56 -4.12 17.29
N ILE A 24 -9.09 -3.50 16.19
CA ILE A 24 -7.88 -3.91 15.48
C ILE A 24 -6.68 -3.23 16.09
N ASP A 25 -5.69 -4.02 16.47
CA ASP A 25 -4.39 -3.54 16.93
C ASP A 25 -3.63 -2.90 15.77
N LEU A 26 -3.48 -1.58 15.81
CA LEU A 26 -2.87 -0.81 14.72
C LEU A 26 -1.40 -0.51 14.99
N ILE A 27 -0.52 -1.15 14.24
CA ILE A 27 0.89 -0.80 14.19
C ILE A 27 1.10 0.22 13.07
N VAL A 28 1.67 1.40 13.41
CA VAL A 28 2.06 2.41 12.44
C VAL A 28 3.58 2.49 12.39
N HIS A 29 4.16 2.04 11.29
CA HIS A 29 5.60 2.07 11.08
C HIS A 29 5.99 3.20 10.14
N LYS A 30 7.06 3.92 10.48
CA LYS A 30 7.68 4.99 9.68
C LYS A 30 9.15 4.70 9.49
N ASN A 31 9.71 5.14 8.38
CA ASN A 31 11.16 5.21 8.24
C ASN A 31 11.67 6.50 8.88
N GLU A 32 12.06 6.42 10.15
CA GLU A 32 12.48 7.58 10.95
C GLU A 32 13.71 8.28 10.36
N GLU A 33 14.61 7.54 9.71
CA GLU A 33 15.77 8.12 9.05
C GLU A 33 15.33 8.97 7.85
N GLY A 34 14.44 8.46 7.02
CA GLY A 34 13.88 9.20 5.90
C GLY A 34 13.11 10.45 6.35
N VAL A 35 12.42 10.38 7.49
CA VAL A 35 11.75 11.55 8.09
C VAL A 35 12.79 12.60 8.52
N LYS A 36 13.85 12.21 9.22
CA LYS A 36 14.95 13.11 9.65
C LYS A 36 15.66 13.77 8.48
N GLN A 37 15.79 13.08 7.35
CA GLN A 37 16.38 13.61 6.11
C GLN A 37 15.40 14.48 5.31
N GLY A 38 14.15 14.63 5.75
CA GLY A 38 13.13 15.43 5.06
C GLY A 38 12.73 14.86 3.69
N ILE A 39 12.81 13.52 3.53
CA ILE A 39 12.49 12.89 2.25
C ILE A 39 11.00 13.02 1.95
N GLY A 40 10.69 13.79 0.92
CA GLY A 40 9.34 14.03 0.43
C GLY A 40 9.24 13.98 -1.09
N PRO A 41 8.02 13.86 -1.63
CA PRO A 41 7.81 13.74 -3.08
C PRO A 41 8.21 15.01 -3.84
N PHE A 42 8.09 16.18 -3.21
CA PHE A 42 8.44 17.47 -3.81
C PHE A 42 9.92 17.83 -3.64
N THR A 43 10.58 17.33 -2.59
CA THR A 43 11.99 17.64 -2.29
C THR A 43 12.96 16.69 -2.99
N HIS A 44 12.61 15.42 -3.09
CA HIS A 44 13.48 14.34 -3.60
C HIS A 44 12.90 13.58 -4.79
N GLY A 45 11.68 13.95 -5.20
CA GLY A 45 10.96 13.28 -6.27
C GLY A 45 10.25 11.99 -5.84
N SER A 46 9.25 11.60 -6.61
CA SER A 46 8.35 10.48 -6.31
C SER A 46 9.08 9.14 -6.16
N LYS A 47 10.13 8.90 -6.94
CA LYS A 47 10.88 7.63 -6.91
C LYS A 47 11.61 7.45 -5.59
N ILE A 48 12.45 8.42 -5.19
CA ILE A 48 13.23 8.35 -3.94
C ILE A 48 12.29 8.28 -2.73
N HIS A 49 11.24 9.10 -2.73
CA HIS A 49 10.22 9.06 -1.68
C HIS A 49 9.57 7.66 -1.58
N THR A 50 9.17 7.06 -2.71
CA THR A 50 8.55 5.73 -2.72
C THR A 50 9.52 4.66 -2.23
N ASP A 51 10.74 4.65 -2.72
CA ASP A 51 11.73 3.65 -2.33
C ASP A 51 12.08 3.73 -0.84
N THR A 52 12.27 4.95 -0.32
CA THR A 52 12.70 5.14 1.07
C THR A 52 11.53 5.06 2.06
N MET A 53 10.43 5.79 1.78
CA MET A 53 9.35 5.96 2.75
C MET A 53 8.26 4.90 2.66
N LYS A 54 8.24 4.09 1.59
CA LYS A 54 7.26 2.99 1.43
C LYS A 54 7.97 1.64 1.39
N THR A 55 8.87 1.42 0.41
CA THR A 55 9.47 0.09 0.20
C THR A 55 10.38 -0.29 1.35
N ARG A 56 11.39 0.54 1.68
CA ARG A 56 12.29 0.27 2.81
C ARG A 56 11.55 0.25 4.14
N ALA A 57 10.61 1.17 4.35
CA ALA A 57 9.81 1.18 5.57
C ALA A 57 8.97 -0.10 5.74
N LEU A 58 8.44 -0.68 4.65
CA LEU A 58 7.75 -1.96 4.71
C LEU A 58 8.70 -3.09 5.12
N LEU A 59 9.89 -3.14 4.54
CA LEU A 59 10.89 -4.16 4.90
C LEU A 59 11.32 -4.03 6.37
N GLN A 60 11.59 -2.80 6.83
CA GLN A 60 11.89 -2.53 8.24
C GLN A 60 10.77 -3.01 9.17
N ALA A 61 9.51 -2.78 8.80
CA ALA A 61 8.37 -3.24 9.60
C ALA A 61 8.29 -4.77 9.67
N LEU A 62 8.48 -5.45 8.53
CA LEU A 62 8.48 -6.91 8.46
C LEU A 62 9.57 -7.53 9.32
N ASP A 63 10.80 -6.98 9.22
CA ASP A 63 11.96 -7.46 9.99
C ASP A 63 11.82 -7.17 11.48
N HIS A 64 11.40 -5.95 11.83
CA HIS A 64 11.25 -5.54 13.24
C HIS A 64 10.21 -6.39 13.99
N HIS A 65 9.09 -6.68 13.34
CA HIS A 65 8.01 -7.45 13.94
C HIS A 65 8.11 -8.95 13.64
N GLN A 66 9.07 -9.37 12.83
CA GLN A 66 9.30 -10.78 12.45
C GLN A 66 8.05 -11.45 11.88
N PHE A 67 7.33 -10.75 11.00
CA PHE A 67 6.14 -11.30 10.36
C PHE A 67 6.50 -12.34 9.29
N ASP A 68 5.92 -13.54 9.41
CA ASP A 68 6.04 -14.60 8.41
C ASP A 68 5.19 -14.34 7.17
N ALA A 69 4.09 -13.61 7.33
CA ALA A 69 3.15 -13.33 6.26
C ALA A 69 2.67 -11.86 6.27
N ALA A 70 2.52 -11.29 5.07
CA ALA A 70 1.95 -9.95 4.88
C ALA A 70 0.78 -10.03 3.90
N PHE A 71 -0.43 -9.68 4.38
CA PHE A 71 -1.63 -9.62 3.54
C PHE A 71 -1.70 -8.31 2.77
N GLY A 72 -2.11 -8.36 1.51
CA GLY A 72 -2.27 -7.20 0.66
C GLY A 72 -3.43 -7.34 -0.32
N GLY A 73 -3.94 -6.21 -0.79
CA GLY A 73 -5.06 -6.15 -1.73
C GLY A 73 -4.65 -6.14 -3.20
N ALA A 74 -3.43 -6.54 -3.54
CA ALA A 74 -2.98 -6.53 -4.93
C ALA A 74 -3.76 -7.52 -5.79
N ARG A 75 -4.10 -7.11 -7.01
CA ARG A 75 -4.83 -7.91 -8.00
C ARG A 75 -4.01 -8.02 -9.28
N ARG A 76 -4.08 -9.15 -9.96
CA ARG A 76 -3.38 -9.38 -11.24
C ARG A 76 -3.90 -8.50 -12.37
N ASP A 77 -5.16 -8.10 -12.28
CA ASP A 77 -5.86 -7.24 -13.24
C ASP A 77 -5.48 -5.75 -13.11
N GLU A 78 -4.83 -5.37 -12.02
CA GLU A 78 -4.53 -3.97 -11.69
C GLU A 78 -3.47 -3.36 -12.61
N GLU A 79 -2.38 -4.10 -12.86
CA GLU A 79 -1.30 -3.66 -13.74
C GLU A 79 -0.40 -4.83 -14.18
N LYS A 80 0.36 -4.65 -15.26
CA LYS A 80 1.25 -5.70 -15.81
C LYS A 80 2.27 -6.24 -14.81
N SER A 81 2.80 -5.40 -13.94
CA SER A 81 3.78 -5.82 -12.92
C SER A 81 3.16 -6.81 -11.90
N ARG A 82 1.84 -6.77 -11.71
CA ARG A 82 1.07 -7.64 -10.83
C ARG A 82 0.67 -8.96 -11.48
N ALA A 83 0.73 -9.08 -12.81
CA ALA A 83 0.28 -10.27 -13.53
C ALA A 83 0.99 -11.57 -13.11
N LYS A 84 2.23 -11.48 -12.62
CA LYS A 84 3.01 -12.60 -12.08
C LYS A 84 2.62 -13.00 -10.64
N GLU A 85 1.98 -12.11 -9.89
CA GLU A 85 1.60 -12.39 -8.51
C GLU A 85 0.51 -13.46 -8.46
N ARG A 86 0.55 -14.26 -7.40
CA ARG A 86 -0.43 -15.29 -7.09
C ARG A 86 -1.03 -14.96 -5.73
N ILE A 87 -1.98 -15.78 -5.27
CA ILE A 87 -2.51 -15.60 -3.91
C ILE A 87 -1.36 -15.69 -2.91
N PHE A 88 -0.49 -16.69 -3.03
CA PHE A 88 0.72 -16.83 -2.21
C PHE A 88 1.96 -16.47 -3.03
N SER A 89 2.63 -15.38 -2.68
CA SER A 89 3.81 -14.88 -3.36
C SER A 89 5.02 -14.93 -2.42
N PHE A 90 5.93 -15.84 -2.72
CA PHE A 90 7.09 -16.12 -1.88
C PHE A 90 8.18 -15.06 -2.02
N ARG A 91 8.82 -14.78 -0.89
CA ARG A 91 9.97 -13.88 -0.80
C ARG A 91 11.11 -14.61 -0.09
N ASP A 92 12.30 -14.51 -0.68
CA ASP A 92 13.51 -15.01 -0.06
C ASP A 92 13.94 -14.16 1.15
N LYS A 93 15.05 -14.53 1.79
CA LYS A 93 15.63 -13.80 2.94
C LYS A 93 16.05 -12.36 2.64
N PHE A 94 16.08 -11.97 1.37
CA PHE A 94 16.34 -10.60 0.93
C PHE A 94 15.07 -9.87 0.52
N HIS A 95 13.90 -10.43 0.84
CA HIS A 95 12.56 -9.94 0.46
C HIS A 95 12.32 -9.88 -1.06
N GLN A 96 13.15 -10.57 -1.85
CA GLN A 96 12.98 -10.64 -3.29
C GLN A 96 11.98 -11.75 -3.66
N TRP A 97 11.24 -11.51 -4.71
CA TRP A 97 10.32 -12.52 -5.23
C TRP A 97 11.08 -13.78 -5.64
N ASP A 98 10.67 -14.93 -5.11
CA ASP A 98 11.25 -16.23 -5.42
C ASP A 98 10.37 -17.01 -6.41
N PRO A 99 10.70 -16.96 -7.72
CA PRO A 99 9.94 -17.68 -8.73
C PRO A 99 10.05 -19.21 -8.62
N LYS A 100 11.07 -19.74 -7.95
CA LYS A 100 11.27 -21.18 -7.81
C LYS A 100 10.26 -21.82 -6.87
N ASN A 101 9.89 -21.10 -5.82
CA ASN A 101 8.89 -21.53 -4.85
C ASN A 101 7.47 -21.13 -5.24
N GLN A 102 7.33 -20.29 -6.26
CA GLN A 102 6.03 -19.91 -6.78
C GLN A 102 5.36 -21.10 -7.47
N ARG A 103 4.23 -21.54 -6.95
CA ARG A 103 3.46 -22.66 -7.50
C ARG A 103 2.29 -22.16 -8.35
N PRO A 104 1.93 -22.88 -9.41
CA PRO A 104 0.63 -22.70 -10.05
C PRO A 104 -0.48 -23.02 -9.04
N GLU A 105 -1.44 -22.12 -8.88
CA GLU A 105 -2.55 -22.26 -7.92
C GLU A 105 -3.78 -22.85 -8.63
N LEU A 106 -3.57 -23.96 -9.34
CA LEU A 106 -4.63 -24.68 -10.02
C LEU A 106 -5.46 -25.50 -9.02
N TRP A 107 -6.75 -25.60 -9.27
CA TRP A 107 -7.71 -26.37 -8.46
C TRP A 107 -7.70 -26.01 -6.97
N ASN A 108 -7.39 -24.74 -6.62
CA ASN A 108 -7.27 -24.26 -5.24
C ASN A 108 -6.22 -25.02 -4.40
N LEU A 109 -5.19 -25.53 -5.05
CA LEU A 109 -4.03 -26.12 -4.37
C LEU A 109 -2.99 -25.02 -4.10
N TYR A 110 -2.71 -24.80 -2.82
CA TYR A 110 -1.78 -23.76 -2.39
C TYR A 110 -0.57 -24.34 -1.69
N ASN A 111 0.60 -23.76 -1.96
CA ASN A 111 1.78 -23.98 -1.14
C ASN A 111 1.89 -22.85 -0.13
N THR A 112 1.96 -23.17 1.15
CA THR A 112 2.10 -22.22 2.26
C THR A 112 3.33 -22.51 3.11
N GLU A 113 4.21 -23.42 2.66
CA GLU A 113 5.43 -23.76 3.37
C GLU A 113 6.43 -22.60 3.28
N VAL A 114 6.88 -22.11 4.44
CA VAL A 114 7.84 -21.02 4.59
C VAL A 114 9.03 -21.53 5.37
N HIS A 115 10.22 -21.36 4.82
CA HIS A 115 11.45 -21.71 5.52
C HIS A 115 11.98 -20.53 6.33
N ARG A 116 12.88 -20.84 7.26
CA ARG A 116 13.47 -19.82 8.13
C ARG A 116 14.14 -18.71 7.31
N GLY A 117 13.73 -17.46 7.56
CA GLY A 117 14.21 -16.27 6.87
C GLY A 117 13.48 -15.95 5.57
N GLU A 118 12.53 -16.77 5.15
CA GLU A 118 11.59 -16.47 4.06
C GLU A 118 10.33 -15.83 4.60
N SER A 119 9.55 -15.22 3.71
CA SER A 119 8.24 -14.66 4.02
C SER A 119 7.27 -14.83 2.87
N ILE A 120 5.98 -14.79 3.18
CA ILE A 120 4.93 -14.88 2.16
C ILE A 120 4.15 -13.56 2.11
N ARG A 121 3.89 -13.07 0.91
CA ARG A 121 2.84 -12.08 0.67
C ARG A 121 1.59 -12.78 0.21
N VAL A 122 0.49 -12.53 0.90
CA VAL A 122 -0.79 -13.16 0.62
C VAL A 122 -1.73 -12.13 0.00
N PHE A 123 -2.22 -12.43 -1.20
CA PHE A 123 -3.13 -11.58 -1.95
C PHE A 123 -4.48 -12.29 -2.17
N PRO A 124 -5.37 -12.30 -1.19
CA PRO A 124 -6.61 -13.09 -1.23
C PRO A 124 -7.51 -12.78 -2.43
N ILE A 125 -7.44 -11.54 -2.90
CA ILE A 125 -8.24 -11.06 -4.05
C ILE A 125 -7.43 -10.99 -5.35
N SER A 126 -6.30 -11.72 -5.43
CA SER A 126 -5.39 -11.70 -6.59
C SER A 126 -6.09 -11.95 -7.93
N ASN A 127 -7.12 -12.79 -7.93
CA ASN A 127 -7.87 -13.18 -9.13
C ASN A 127 -9.11 -12.32 -9.42
N TRP A 128 -9.39 -11.32 -8.57
CA TRP A 128 -10.58 -10.49 -8.69
C TRP A 128 -10.36 -9.37 -9.70
N THR A 129 -11.42 -9.05 -10.43
CA THR A 129 -11.50 -7.81 -11.22
C THR A 129 -11.87 -6.63 -10.32
N GLU A 130 -11.72 -5.41 -10.83
CA GLU A 130 -12.18 -4.23 -10.11
C GLU A 130 -13.70 -4.27 -9.85
N LEU A 131 -14.46 -4.78 -10.82
CA LEU A 131 -15.90 -4.93 -10.67
C LEU A 131 -16.25 -5.90 -9.53
N ASP A 132 -15.56 -7.02 -9.40
CA ASP A 132 -15.76 -7.97 -8.30
C ASP A 132 -15.57 -7.30 -6.93
N VAL A 133 -14.52 -6.47 -6.81
CA VAL A 133 -14.26 -5.71 -5.58
C VAL A 133 -15.43 -4.78 -5.24
N TRP A 134 -15.91 -4.00 -6.21
CA TRP A 134 -17.03 -3.08 -5.99
C TRP A 134 -18.35 -3.80 -5.67
N GLN A 135 -18.61 -4.92 -6.33
CA GLN A 135 -19.78 -5.76 -6.04
C GLN A 135 -19.72 -6.33 -4.63
N TYR A 136 -18.54 -6.78 -4.20
CA TYR A 136 -18.34 -7.30 -2.86
C TYR A 136 -18.48 -6.21 -1.77
N ILE A 137 -17.88 -5.04 -1.98
CA ILE A 137 -18.05 -3.88 -1.10
C ILE A 137 -19.52 -3.54 -0.91
N ARG A 138 -20.30 -3.52 -2.01
CA ARG A 138 -21.73 -3.25 -1.97
C ARG A 138 -22.50 -4.34 -1.23
N LYS A 139 -22.24 -5.59 -1.56
CA LYS A 139 -22.92 -6.75 -0.97
C LYS A 139 -22.72 -6.83 0.54
N GLU A 140 -21.49 -6.66 0.98
CA GLU A 140 -21.10 -6.78 2.41
C GLU A 140 -21.18 -5.43 3.15
N SER A 141 -21.61 -4.36 2.48
CA SER A 141 -21.69 -3.01 3.05
C SER A 141 -20.38 -2.55 3.71
N ILE A 142 -19.23 -2.83 3.06
CA ILE A 142 -17.91 -2.52 3.57
C ILE A 142 -17.69 -1.01 3.55
N PRO A 143 -17.34 -0.37 4.67
CA PRO A 143 -17.01 1.04 4.69
C PRO A 143 -15.73 1.30 3.90
N ILE A 144 -15.72 2.34 3.09
CA ILE A 144 -14.57 2.74 2.27
C ILE A 144 -14.14 4.17 2.57
N VAL A 145 -12.90 4.48 2.20
CA VAL A 145 -12.36 5.84 2.35
C VAL A 145 -13.16 6.81 1.48
N PRO A 146 -13.58 7.98 1.98
CA PRO A 146 -14.33 8.97 1.21
C PRO A 146 -13.63 9.48 -0.05
N LEU A 147 -12.32 9.25 -0.19
CA LEU A 147 -11.54 9.58 -1.38
C LEU A 147 -12.02 8.86 -2.66
N TYR A 148 -12.72 7.73 -2.53
CA TYR A 148 -13.28 7.00 -3.67
C TYR A 148 -14.57 7.62 -4.21
N TYR A 149 -15.22 8.52 -3.45
CA TYR A 149 -16.42 9.19 -3.92
C TYR A 149 -16.08 10.44 -4.73
N ALA A 150 -16.77 10.61 -5.86
CA ALA A 150 -16.65 11.80 -6.67
C ALA A 150 -17.15 13.04 -5.89
N LYS A 151 -16.28 14.03 -5.75
CA LYS A 151 -16.62 15.34 -5.18
C LYS A 151 -15.68 16.41 -5.73
N PRO A 152 -16.07 17.69 -5.78
CA PRO A 152 -15.15 18.77 -6.11
C PRO A 152 -13.98 18.78 -5.11
N ARG A 153 -12.77 18.89 -5.64
CA ARG A 153 -11.53 18.95 -4.85
C ARG A 153 -10.60 19.99 -5.44
N GLU A 154 -9.89 20.69 -4.60
CA GLU A 154 -8.83 21.60 -5.05
C GLU A 154 -7.62 20.77 -5.50
N VAL A 155 -7.13 21.06 -6.71
CA VAL A 155 -5.97 20.39 -7.27
C VAL A 155 -5.00 21.40 -7.87
N VAL A 156 -3.72 21.08 -7.85
CA VAL A 156 -2.69 21.78 -8.62
C VAL A 156 -2.19 20.87 -9.74
N ASN A 157 -1.82 21.46 -10.88
CA ASN A 157 -1.18 20.73 -11.95
C ASN A 157 0.34 20.91 -11.85
N LEU A 158 1.04 19.81 -11.65
CA LEU A 158 2.50 19.77 -11.65
C LEU A 158 2.96 18.79 -12.75
N ASP A 159 3.58 19.31 -13.78
CA ASP A 159 4.10 18.54 -14.91
C ASP A 159 3.08 17.56 -15.53
N GLY A 160 1.83 18.02 -15.65
CA GLY A 160 0.72 17.23 -16.20
C GLY A 160 0.05 16.29 -15.20
N GLN A 161 0.49 16.26 -13.94
CA GLN A 161 -0.14 15.49 -12.88
C GLN A 161 -1.04 16.37 -12.02
N LEU A 162 -2.29 15.94 -11.83
CA LEU A 162 -3.21 16.59 -10.91
C LEU A 162 -2.93 16.11 -9.49
N ILE A 163 -2.47 17.01 -8.64
CA ILE A 163 -2.14 16.74 -7.24
C ILE A 163 -3.18 17.40 -6.36
N LEU A 164 -3.82 16.62 -5.50
CA LEU A 164 -4.79 17.12 -4.55
C LEU A 164 -4.13 18.01 -3.50
N VAL A 165 -4.70 19.19 -3.27
CA VAL A 165 -4.32 20.07 -2.16
C VAL A 165 -5.02 19.58 -0.89
N ASP A 166 -4.28 18.91 -0.02
CA ASP A 166 -4.82 18.28 1.19
C ASP A 166 -4.45 19.05 2.46
N ASP A 167 -3.25 19.61 2.50
CA ASP A 167 -2.74 20.31 3.67
C ASP A 167 -1.57 21.28 3.39
N ASP A 168 -1.04 21.84 4.48
CA ASP A 168 0.05 22.81 4.56
C ASP A 168 1.45 22.25 4.20
N ARG A 169 1.59 20.93 3.99
CA ARG A 169 2.85 20.31 3.53
C ARG A 169 3.16 20.59 2.07
N MET A 170 2.18 21.06 1.31
CA MET A 170 2.40 21.43 -0.08
C MET A 170 3.23 22.71 -0.18
N PRO A 171 4.21 22.77 -1.10
CA PRO A 171 4.97 23.98 -1.35
C PRO A 171 4.04 25.15 -1.69
N PRO A 172 4.19 26.31 -1.00
CA PRO A 172 3.30 27.47 -1.19
C PRO A 172 3.23 27.95 -2.64
N GLU A 173 4.35 27.85 -3.38
CA GLU A 173 4.46 28.23 -4.79
C GLU A 173 3.61 27.34 -5.71
N LEU A 174 3.26 26.14 -5.30
CA LEU A 174 2.36 25.26 -6.05
C LEU A 174 0.90 25.60 -5.75
N VAL A 175 0.61 25.95 -4.50
CA VAL A 175 -0.76 26.33 -4.09
C VAL A 175 -1.17 27.68 -4.70
N ALA A 176 -0.22 28.61 -4.87
CA ALA A 176 -0.46 29.91 -5.48
C ALA A 176 -0.75 29.86 -7.00
N LYS A 177 -0.57 28.71 -7.64
CA LYS A 177 -0.83 28.51 -9.09
C LYS A 177 -2.21 27.88 -9.37
N LYS A 178 -3.15 28.03 -8.46
CA LYS A 178 -4.53 27.56 -8.60
C LYS A 178 -5.25 28.20 -9.78
#